data_99328f9d3fd25fe581775e362903c0ed
#
_entry.id   99328f9d3fd25fe581775e362903c0ed
#
_cell.length_a   1.000
_cell.length_b   1.000
_cell.length_c   1.000
_cell.angle_alpha   90.00
_cell.angle_beta   90.00
_cell.angle_gamma   90.00
#
_symmetry.space_group_name_H-M   'P 1'
#
loop_
_entity.id
_entity.type
_entity.pdbx_description
1 polymer ?
#
loop_
_entity_poly.entity_id
_entity_poly.type
_entity_poly.pdbx_seq_one_letter_code
_entity_poly.pdbx_strand_id
1 'polypeptide(L)'
;MVPLTASAARITLVAMTDDAQQPPAVVAPHKKVGMLPPYAAGKPPVAVPGLHPYKLSSNENPYAPVSGVIDRVRQVVTGPEGAPSTLCRYPDTLSTGLRQALAAHLDVPADDVVTGAGSLGALAQVITAFAGHGEAGEGDEVIFAWRSFEAYPIVVRTAGAVDVQVPLTADHRHDLPAMLEAITERTRVILLCTPNNPTGPVLTTAEVEDFLARVPAHILVVIDEAYVEFVRDEDAVKGLEMYRKHANVVVLRTFSKAHGLANLRVGYSVSQPEITKALRTVATPFAVSTVAEEAAIASLEHLDEVLERVQIVVDERERVAAALAEAGWDLPSSQANFVWLPLGERTQAFAEAAQARALSVRAFADEGVRVSIGEQEANDRFLEVARDFLT
;
A
#
# COMPACT_ATOMS: atom_id res chain seq x y z
N MET A 1 -2.04 -46.74 -44.58
CA MET A 1 -3.09 -45.77 -44.73
C MET A 1 -4.37 -46.34 -44.10
N VAL A 2 -4.73 -45.86 -42.91
CA VAL A 2 -5.99 -46.18 -42.23
C VAL A 2 -6.65 -44.85 -41.93
N PRO A 3 -7.89 -44.61 -42.32
CA PRO A 3 -8.56 -43.32 -42.07
C PRO A 3 -9.11 -43.24 -40.65
N LEU A 4 -8.78 -42.14 -39.97
CA LEU A 4 -9.35 -41.74 -38.70
C LEU A 4 -10.71 -41.08 -38.93
N THR A 5 -11.78 -41.73 -38.54
CA THR A 5 -13.13 -41.15 -38.47
C THR A 5 -13.30 -40.38 -37.17
N ALA A 6 -13.48 -39.07 -37.26
CA ALA A 6 -13.81 -38.22 -36.13
C ALA A 6 -15.27 -38.40 -35.71
N SER A 7 -15.51 -38.93 -34.51
CA SER A 7 -16.82 -38.92 -33.87
C SER A 7 -17.03 -37.64 -33.09
N ALA A 8 -17.95 -36.79 -33.52
CA ALA A 8 -18.37 -35.61 -32.79
C ALA A 8 -19.32 -35.99 -31.66
N ALA A 9 -18.81 -35.98 -30.44
CA ALA A 9 -19.66 -36.08 -29.26
C ALA A 9 -20.36 -34.71 -29.01
N ARG A 10 -21.69 -34.71 -29.14
CA ARG A 10 -22.55 -33.61 -28.69
C ARG A 10 -22.57 -33.56 -27.18
N ILE A 11 -21.96 -32.52 -26.61
CA ILE A 11 -22.14 -32.20 -25.17
C ILE A 11 -23.52 -31.50 -25.05
N THR A 12 -24.46 -32.21 -24.47
CA THR A 12 -25.74 -31.64 -24.06
C THR A 12 -25.53 -30.87 -22.78
N LEU A 13 -25.60 -29.55 -22.85
CA LEU A 13 -25.62 -28.68 -21.66
C LEU A 13 -26.97 -28.95 -20.95
N VAL A 14 -26.92 -29.67 -19.84
CA VAL A 14 -28.02 -29.71 -18.89
C VAL A 14 -28.01 -28.43 -18.10
N ALA A 15 -29.05 -27.61 -18.28
CA ALA A 15 -29.28 -26.43 -17.45
C ALA A 15 -29.51 -26.93 -16.00
N MET A 16 -28.50 -26.73 -15.14
CA MET A 16 -28.67 -26.95 -13.70
C MET A 16 -29.52 -25.78 -13.17
N THR A 17 -30.71 -26.11 -12.73
CA THR A 17 -31.58 -25.21 -11.97
C THR A 17 -30.89 -24.88 -10.66
N ASP A 18 -30.73 -23.59 -10.43
CA ASP A 18 -30.05 -22.97 -9.29
C ASP A 18 -30.97 -23.02 -8.05
N ASP A 19 -31.10 -24.18 -7.46
CA ASP A 19 -31.85 -24.42 -6.19
C ASP A 19 -31.09 -25.42 -5.31
N ALA A 20 -29.74 -25.39 -5.33
CA ALA A 20 -28.97 -26.10 -4.34
C ALA A 20 -28.95 -25.24 -3.06
N GLN A 21 -29.85 -25.55 -2.13
CA GLN A 21 -29.75 -25.10 -0.74
C GLN A 21 -28.33 -25.34 -0.27
N GLN A 22 -27.57 -24.24 -0.04
CA GLN A 22 -26.25 -24.34 0.58
C GLN A 22 -26.41 -25.11 1.91
N PRO A 23 -25.60 -26.14 2.14
CA PRO A 23 -25.66 -26.85 3.42
C PRO A 23 -25.45 -25.81 4.54
N PRO A 24 -26.16 -25.93 5.67
CA PRO A 24 -26.04 -25.00 6.77
C PRO A 24 -24.56 -24.89 7.16
N ALA A 25 -24.05 -23.65 7.28
CA ALA A 25 -22.67 -23.43 7.68
C ALA A 25 -22.42 -24.06 9.05
N VAL A 26 -21.69 -25.16 9.08
CA VAL A 26 -21.38 -25.90 10.32
C VAL A 26 -20.24 -25.21 11.09
N VAL A 27 -19.46 -24.35 10.40
CA VAL A 27 -18.32 -23.64 10.96
C VAL A 27 -18.46 -22.15 10.68
N ALA A 28 -18.48 -21.33 11.74
CA ALA A 28 -18.49 -19.86 11.64
C ALA A 28 -17.06 -19.32 11.80
N PRO A 29 -16.68 -18.26 11.08
CA PRO A 29 -15.42 -17.56 11.33
C PRO A 29 -15.44 -16.89 12.72
N HIS A 30 -14.26 -16.54 13.24
CA HIS A 30 -14.16 -15.73 14.44
C HIS A 30 -15.01 -14.45 14.29
N LYS A 31 -15.77 -14.07 15.33
CA LYS A 31 -16.78 -12.99 15.28
C LYS A 31 -16.23 -11.68 14.66
N LYS A 32 -15.03 -11.24 15.05
CA LYS A 32 -14.42 -10.01 14.51
C LYS A 32 -14.10 -10.15 13.01
N VAL A 33 -13.69 -11.32 12.56
CA VAL A 33 -13.43 -11.61 11.13
C VAL A 33 -14.72 -11.64 10.32
N GLY A 34 -15.79 -12.25 10.86
CA GLY A 34 -17.09 -12.28 10.21
C GLY A 34 -17.75 -10.91 10.02
N MET A 35 -17.30 -9.90 10.76
CA MET A 35 -17.77 -8.49 10.64
C MET A 35 -16.93 -7.64 9.67
N LEU A 36 -15.81 -8.15 9.15
CA LEU A 36 -14.97 -7.40 8.24
C LEU A 36 -15.57 -7.40 6.83
N PRO A 37 -15.67 -6.24 6.17
CA PRO A 37 -15.90 -6.22 4.73
C PRO A 37 -14.67 -6.80 4.02
N PRO A 38 -14.84 -7.48 2.88
CA PRO A 38 -13.71 -7.90 2.07
C PRO A 38 -12.93 -6.67 1.60
N TYR A 39 -11.60 -6.79 1.50
CA TYR A 39 -10.77 -5.73 0.93
C TYR A 39 -11.22 -5.43 -0.51
N ALA A 40 -11.58 -4.19 -0.75
CA ALA A 40 -11.98 -3.75 -2.07
C ALA A 40 -10.76 -3.28 -2.88
N ALA A 41 -10.23 -4.13 -3.74
CA ALA A 41 -9.15 -3.76 -4.65
C ALA A 41 -9.62 -2.76 -5.72
N GLY A 42 -8.68 -1.97 -6.27
CA GLY A 42 -8.95 -1.15 -7.45
C GLY A 42 -9.40 -2.03 -8.62
N LYS A 43 -10.50 -1.66 -9.26
CA LYS A 43 -11.06 -2.43 -10.38
C LYS A 43 -10.21 -2.23 -11.65
N PRO A 44 -10.11 -3.23 -12.53
CA PRO A 44 -9.54 -3.03 -13.86
C PRO A 44 -10.42 -2.04 -14.66
N PRO A 45 -9.84 -1.33 -15.64
CA PRO A 45 -10.62 -0.45 -16.51
C PRO A 45 -11.58 -1.27 -17.39
N VAL A 46 -12.74 -0.69 -17.68
CA VAL A 46 -13.70 -1.27 -18.62
C VAL A 46 -13.28 -0.91 -20.05
N ALA A 47 -13.37 -1.87 -20.97
CA ALA A 47 -13.09 -1.61 -22.38
C ALA A 47 -14.17 -0.70 -23.00
N VAL A 48 -13.73 0.41 -23.62
CA VAL A 48 -14.59 1.33 -24.37
C VAL A 48 -14.11 1.33 -25.83
N PRO A 49 -14.99 1.10 -26.82
CA PRO A 49 -14.58 1.04 -28.22
C PRO A 49 -13.82 2.31 -28.65
N GLY A 50 -12.66 2.13 -29.27
CA GLY A 50 -11.81 3.22 -29.73
C GLY A 50 -10.95 3.91 -28.68
N LEU A 51 -11.00 3.51 -27.40
CA LEU A 51 -10.17 4.06 -26.34
C LEU A 51 -9.23 3.00 -25.75
N HIS A 52 -7.97 3.36 -25.54
CA HIS A 52 -7.05 2.54 -24.73
C HIS A 52 -7.45 2.60 -23.24
N PRO A 53 -7.63 1.46 -22.56
CA PRO A 53 -8.01 1.48 -21.14
C PRO A 53 -6.80 1.74 -20.22
N TYR A 54 -6.95 2.64 -19.23
CA TYR A 54 -5.92 2.95 -18.25
C TYR A 54 -6.40 2.68 -16.82
N LYS A 55 -5.52 2.10 -16.01
CA LYS A 55 -5.78 1.78 -14.61
C LYS A 55 -5.14 2.82 -13.67
N LEU A 56 -5.94 3.77 -13.21
CA LEU A 56 -5.53 4.83 -12.28
C LEU A 56 -6.08 4.61 -10.85
N SER A 57 -6.32 3.35 -10.45
CA SER A 57 -7.07 3.02 -9.23
C SER A 57 -6.22 2.44 -8.08
N SER A 58 -4.94 2.10 -8.32
CA SER A 58 -4.17 1.30 -7.35
C SER A 58 -2.81 1.89 -6.95
N ASN A 59 -2.50 3.13 -7.35
CA ASN A 59 -1.21 3.79 -7.07
C ASN A 59 -0.02 2.93 -7.53
N GLU A 60 -0.20 2.20 -8.63
CA GLU A 60 0.88 1.47 -9.29
C GLU A 60 1.79 2.47 -10.02
N ASN A 61 3.05 2.12 -10.19
CA ASN A 61 3.95 2.88 -11.04
C ASN A 61 3.55 2.62 -12.52
N PRO A 62 3.34 3.64 -13.35
CA PRO A 62 2.97 3.45 -14.75
C PRO A 62 4.12 2.86 -15.59
N TYR A 63 5.35 2.97 -15.10
CA TYR A 63 6.54 2.47 -15.78
C TYR A 63 6.91 1.06 -15.31
N ALA A 64 7.38 0.23 -16.25
CA ALA A 64 7.98 -1.05 -15.92
C ALA A 64 9.22 -0.86 -15.00
N PRO A 65 9.62 -1.84 -14.20
CA PRO A 65 10.87 -1.79 -13.45
C PRO A 65 12.07 -1.49 -14.38
N VAL A 66 13.12 -0.87 -13.84
CA VAL A 66 14.35 -0.55 -14.61
C VAL A 66 14.98 -1.82 -15.19
N SER A 67 15.74 -1.68 -16.28
CA SER A 67 16.25 -2.85 -17.03
C SER A 67 17.10 -3.78 -16.18
N GLY A 68 17.95 -3.24 -15.30
CA GLY A 68 18.79 -4.02 -14.39
C GLY A 68 17.98 -4.92 -13.43
N VAL A 69 16.81 -4.45 -12.99
CA VAL A 69 15.87 -5.27 -12.19
C VAL A 69 15.31 -6.43 -13.01
N ILE A 70 14.87 -6.17 -14.23
CA ILE A 70 14.31 -7.20 -15.12
C ILE A 70 15.37 -8.27 -15.44
N ASP A 71 16.61 -7.87 -15.68
CA ASP A 71 17.70 -8.79 -15.98
C ASP A 71 18.06 -9.64 -14.75
N ARG A 72 18.09 -9.05 -13.55
CA ARG A 72 18.28 -9.80 -12.30
C ARG A 72 17.15 -10.84 -12.09
N VAL A 73 15.90 -10.45 -12.30
CA VAL A 73 14.75 -11.36 -12.20
C VAL A 73 14.88 -12.52 -13.19
N ARG A 74 15.27 -12.25 -14.45
CA ARG A 74 15.53 -13.30 -15.45
C ARG A 74 16.61 -14.28 -14.98
N GLN A 75 17.75 -13.77 -14.49
CA GLN A 75 18.84 -14.59 -13.96
C GLN A 75 18.38 -15.50 -12.81
N VAL A 76 17.61 -14.97 -11.87
CA VAL A 76 17.08 -15.76 -10.73
C VAL A 76 16.14 -16.87 -11.22
N VAL A 77 15.26 -16.56 -12.16
CA VAL A 77 14.26 -17.52 -12.66
C VAL A 77 14.89 -18.59 -13.53
N THR A 78 15.84 -18.25 -14.40
CA THR A 78 16.49 -19.21 -15.29
C THR A 78 17.61 -20.01 -14.60
N GLY A 79 18.20 -19.45 -13.54
CA GLY A 79 19.41 -19.97 -12.92
C GLY A 79 20.68 -19.68 -13.75
N PRO A 80 21.87 -19.86 -13.17
CA PRO A 80 23.13 -19.82 -13.91
C PRO A 80 23.17 -20.94 -14.97
N GLU A 81 23.91 -20.73 -16.06
CA GLU A 81 24.02 -21.72 -17.12
C GLU A 81 24.55 -23.08 -16.54
N GLY A 82 23.75 -24.14 -16.75
CA GLY A 82 24.07 -25.50 -16.25
C GLY A 82 23.70 -25.76 -14.78
N ALA A 83 23.12 -24.80 -14.06
CA ALA A 83 22.62 -24.98 -12.69
C ALA A 83 21.06 -25.01 -12.64
N PRO A 84 20.48 -25.76 -11.69
CA PRO A 84 19.03 -25.76 -11.52
C PRO A 84 18.53 -24.37 -11.07
N SER A 85 17.34 -23.97 -11.55
CA SER A 85 16.65 -22.77 -11.09
C SER A 85 16.47 -22.77 -9.57
N THR A 86 16.55 -21.58 -8.96
CA THR A 86 16.31 -21.42 -7.51
C THR A 86 14.83 -21.56 -7.12
N LEU A 87 13.91 -21.57 -8.11
CA LEU A 87 12.46 -21.63 -7.86
C LEU A 87 11.99 -22.87 -7.10
N CYS A 88 12.75 -23.95 -7.11
CA CYS A 88 12.44 -25.19 -6.39
C CYS A 88 12.97 -25.24 -4.95
N ARG A 89 13.56 -24.14 -4.45
CA ARG A 89 14.11 -24.01 -3.10
C ARG A 89 13.40 -22.93 -2.32
N TYR A 90 13.33 -23.11 -1.00
CA TYR A 90 12.88 -22.04 -0.12
C TYR A 90 13.87 -20.87 -0.15
N PRO A 91 13.37 -19.62 -0.08
CA PRO A 91 14.22 -18.44 0.09
C PRO A 91 14.91 -18.42 1.46
N ASP A 92 15.83 -17.47 1.65
CA ASP A 92 16.36 -17.17 2.99
C ASP A 92 15.22 -16.68 3.90
N THR A 93 15.06 -17.30 5.05
CA THR A 93 14.00 -17.00 6.03
C THR A 93 14.05 -15.55 6.51
N LEU A 94 15.24 -14.97 6.57
CA LEU A 94 15.47 -13.62 7.09
C LEU A 94 15.73 -12.58 6.00
N SER A 95 15.74 -12.98 4.73
CA SER A 95 16.11 -12.11 3.60
C SER A 95 17.43 -11.37 3.87
N THR A 96 18.46 -12.09 4.29
CA THR A 96 19.73 -11.54 4.76
C THR A 96 20.38 -10.60 3.74
N GLY A 97 20.39 -10.99 2.46
CA GLY A 97 20.93 -10.17 1.38
C GLY A 97 20.21 -8.82 1.25
N LEU A 98 18.88 -8.85 1.23
CA LEU A 98 18.07 -7.61 1.14
C LEU A 98 18.22 -6.74 2.38
N ARG A 99 18.25 -7.33 3.58
CA ARG A 99 18.46 -6.58 4.82
C ARG A 99 19.82 -5.87 4.85
N GLN A 100 20.88 -6.52 4.36
CA GLN A 100 22.21 -5.92 4.24
C GLN A 100 22.22 -4.77 3.23
N ALA A 101 21.59 -4.95 2.05
CA ALA A 101 21.46 -3.90 1.05
C ALA A 101 20.66 -2.69 1.58
N LEU A 102 19.53 -2.93 2.26
CA LEU A 102 18.74 -1.89 2.90
C LEU A 102 19.52 -1.17 4.01
N ALA A 103 20.24 -1.90 4.84
CA ALA A 103 21.05 -1.35 5.92
C ALA A 103 22.12 -0.36 5.39
N ALA A 104 22.80 -0.76 4.31
CA ALA A 104 23.79 0.07 3.64
C ALA A 104 23.16 1.31 3.00
N HIS A 105 21.98 1.16 2.36
CA HIS A 105 21.27 2.26 1.71
C HIS A 105 20.70 3.28 2.71
N LEU A 106 20.18 2.82 3.85
CA LEU A 106 19.49 3.65 4.85
C LEU A 106 20.39 4.15 5.97
N ASP A 107 21.66 3.71 6.00
CA ASP A 107 22.62 3.96 7.08
C ASP A 107 22.04 3.55 8.46
N VAL A 108 21.63 2.27 8.55
CA VAL A 108 21.10 1.65 9.77
C VAL A 108 21.71 0.25 9.96
N PRO A 109 21.70 -0.29 11.19
CA PRO A 109 22.11 -1.70 11.39
C PRO A 109 21.18 -2.67 10.63
N ALA A 110 21.76 -3.71 10.01
CA ALA A 110 20.95 -4.74 9.33
C ALA A 110 20.00 -5.49 10.29
N ASP A 111 20.34 -5.49 11.57
CA ASP A 111 19.50 -6.09 12.61
C ASP A 111 18.27 -5.24 12.96
N ASP A 112 18.25 -4.00 12.59
CA ASP A 112 17.08 -3.10 12.77
C ASP A 112 16.09 -3.18 11.60
N VAL A 113 16.39 -3.98 10.55
CA VAL A 113 15.54 -4.16 9.39
C VAL A 113 14.79 -5.50 9.47
N VAL A 114 13.48 -5.49 9.20
CA VAL A 114 12.64 -6.69 9.02
C VAL A 114 11.90 -6.59 7.69
N THR A 115 11.95 -7.65 6.89
CA THR A 115 11.25 -7.73 5.61
C THR A 115 9.85 -8.34 5.76
N GLY A 116 8.95 -8.02 4.84
CA GLY A 116 7.61 -8.56 4.81
C GLY A 116 7.04 -8.65 3.39
N ALA A 117 5.95 -9.37 3.24
CA ALA A 117 5.21 -9.46 1.97
C ALA A 117 4.51 -8.12 1.63
N GLY A 118 5.30 -7.14 1.16
CA GLY A 118 4.95 -5.72 1.07
C GLY A 118 4.97 -5.05 2.45
N SER A 119 4.83 -3.71 2.50
CA SER A 119 4.69 -2.99 3.77
C SER A 119 3.46 -3.44 4.57
N LEU A 120 2.41 -3.95 3.91
CA LEU A 120 1.25 -4.52 4.59
C LEU A 120 1.62 -5.77 5.40
N GLY A 121 2.48 -6.65 4.86
CA GLY A 121 3.02 -7.80 5.60
C GLY A 121 3.87 -7.36 6.79
N ALA A 122 4.71 -6.33 6.62
CA ALA A 122 5.48 -5.74 7.71
C ALA A 122 4.57 -5.10 8.79
N LEU A 123 3.50 -4.39 8.37
CA LEU A 123 2.51 -3.86 9.31
C LEU A 123 1.78 -4.98 10.08
N ALA A 124 1.42 -6.08 9.40
CA ALA A 124 0.79 -7.22 10.06
C ALA A 124 1.69 -7.82 11.15
N GLN A 125 3.01 -7.86 10.94
CA GLN A 125 3.97 -8.27 11.97
C GLN A 125 3.92 -7.32 13.16
N VAL A 126 3.91 -5.99 12.93
CA VAL A 126 3.83 -4.98 14.00
C VAL A 126 2.54 -5.18 14.81
N ILE A 127 1.39 -5.24 14.16
CA ILE A 127 0.11 -5.38 14.86
C ILE A 127 0.04 -6.72 15.61
N THR A 128 0.49 -7.82 15.02
CA THR A 128 0.49 -9.14 15.66
C THR A 128 1.41 -9.20 16.87
N ALA A 129 2.55 -8.48 16.86
CA ALA A 129 3.52 -8.50 17.94
C ALA A 129 3.14 -7.58 19.11
N PHE A 130 2.43 -6.48 18.84
CA PHE A 130 2.22 -5.40 19.81
C PHE A 130 0.77 -5.10 20.15
N ALA A 131 -0.21 -5.64 19.40
CA ALA A 131 -1.62 -5.45 19.67
C ALA A 131 -2.42 -6.73 19.40
N GLY A 132 -3.48 -6.98 20.16
CA GLY A 132 -4.27 -8.19 20.02
C GLY A 132 -5.52 -8.18 20.88
N HIS A 133 -5.89 -9.34 21.42
CA HIS A 133 -7.10 -9.48 22.25
C HIS A 133 -7.01 -8.73 23.59
N GLY A 134 -5.82 -8.27 24.01
CA GLY A 134 -5.59 -7.70 25.33
C GLY A 134 -5.69 -8.74 26.44
N GLU A 135 -5.14 -8.42 27.63
CA GLU A 135 -5.14 -9.34 28.78
C GLU A 135 -6.54 -9.62 29.34
N ALA A 136 -7.42 -8.63 29.30
CA ALA A 136 -8.81 -8.73 29.77
C ALA A 136 -9.80 -9.21 28.69
N GLY A 137 -9.33 -9.50 27.46
CA GLY A 137 -10.19 -9.90 26.33
C GLY A 137 -10.95 -8.78 25.64
N GLU A 138 -10.78 -7.53 26.08
CA GLU A 138 -11.44 -6.35 25.47
C GLU A 138 -10.78 -5.91 24.16
N GLY A 139 -9.54 -6.30 23.93
CA GLY A 139 -8.70 -5.95 22.79
C GLY A 139 -7.87 -4.70 23.04
N ASP A 140 -6.59 -4.78 22.65
CA ASP A 140 -5.71 -3.62 22.58
C ASP A 140 -6.19 -2.65 21.50
N GLU A 141 -5.92 -1.36 21.67
CA GLU A 141 -6.36 -0.34 20.74
C GLU A 141 -5.21 0.07 19.80
N VAL A 142 -5.58 0.25 18.52
CA VAL A 142 -4.72 0.80 17.47
C VAL A 142 -5.36 2.04 16.91
N ILE A 143 -4.72 3.21 17.12
CA ILE A 143 -5.21 4.51 16.68
C ILE A 143 -4.66 4.82 15.30
N PHE A 144 -5.50 5.32 14.40
CA PHE A 144 -5.09 5.89 13.12
C PHE A 144 -6.10 6.90 12.60
N ALA A 145 -5.63 7.82 11.76
CA ALA A 145 -6.52 8.76 11.11
C ALA A 145 -7.46 8.07 10.11
N TRP A 146 -8.69 8.54 10.00
CA TRP A 146 -9.64 8.01 9.04
C TRP A 146 -10.32 9.12 8.24
N ARG A 147 -10.21 9.11 6.91
CA ARG A 147 -9.77 8.06 5.99
C ARG A 147 -8.25 7.97 5.89
N SER A 148 -7.73 6.75 6.00
CA SER A 148 -6.36 6.42 5.71
C SER A 148 -6.32 5.08 4.93
N PHE A 149 -5.21 4.32 4.96
CA PHE A 149 -5.08 3.11 4.17
C PHE A 149 -6.14 2.07 4.57
N GLU A 150 -6.97 1.66 3.60
CA GLU A 150 -8.14 0.80 3.82
C GLU A 150 -7.82 -0.58 4.45
N ALA A 151 -6.56 -1.01 4.39
CA ALA A 151 -6.16 -2.26 5.01
C ALA A 151 -5.91 -2.14 6.52
N TYR A 152 -5.76 -0.93 7.09
CA TYR A 152 -5.50 -0.76 8.52
C TYR A 152 -6.56 -1.42 9.40
N PRO A 153 -7.86 -1.12 9.27
CA PRO A 153 -8.88 -1.78 10.10
C PRO A 153 -8.92 -3.30 9.88
N ILE A 154 -8.60 -3.77 8.68
CA ILE A 154 -8.59 -5.22 8.38
C ILE A 154 -7.47 -5.90 9.17
N VAL A 155 -6.24 -5.39 9.11
CA VAL A 155 -5.08 -5.97 9.81
C VAL A 155 -5.29 -5.91 11.32
N VAL A 156 -5.75 -4.77 11.84
CA VAL A 156 -6.02 -4.56 13.28
C VAL A 156 -7.05 -5.57 13.79
N ARG A 157 -8.21 -5.63 13.16
CA ARG A 157 -9.29 -6.53 13.61
C ARG A 157 -8.95 -8.01 13.41
N THR A 158 -8.17 -8.35 12.37
CA THR A 158 -7.71 -9.73 12.15
C THR A 158 -6.81 -10.20 13.28
N ALA A 159 -5.95 -9.33 13.84
CA ALA A 159 -5.13 -9.63 15.00
C ALA A 159 -5.93 -9.70 16.32
N GLY A 160 -7.22 -9.35 16.31
CA GLY A 160 -8.07 -9.33 17.50
C GLY A 160 -8.06 -7.98 18.24
N ALA A 161 -7.33 -7.01 17.78
CA ALA A 161 -7.28 -5.65 18.32
C ALA A 161 -8.52 -4.82 17.93
N VAL A 162 -8.63 -3.62 18.49
CA VAL A 162 -9.69 -2.65 18.24
C VAL A 162 -9.11 -1.48 17.47
N ASP A 163 -9.73 -1.14 16.35
CA ASP A 163 -9.37 0.05 15.58
C ASP A 163 -10.07 1.29 16.14
N VAL A 164 -9.27 2.29 16.49
CA VAL A 164 -9.72 3.62 16.92
C VAL A 164 -9.46 4.59 15.77
N GLN A 165 -10.54 4.93 15.07
CA GLN A 165 -10.50 5.77 13.88
C GLN A 165 -10.74 7.22 14.25
N VAL A 166 -9.74 8.10 14.07
CA VAL A 166 -9.83 9.53 14.33
C VAL A 166 -10.11 10.26 13.03
N PRO A 167 -11.16 11.09 12.93
CA PRO A 167 -11.46 11.84 11.71
C PRO A 167 -10.27 12.70 11.25
N LEU A 168 -10.15 12.88 9.94
CA LEU A 168 -9.22 13.86 9.37
C LEU A 168 -9.69 15.28 9.68
N THR A 169 -8.75 16.22 9.64
CA THR A 169 -9.06 17.66 9.63
C THR A 169 -9.81 18.08 8.36
N ALA A 170 -10.36 19.29 8.33
CA ALA A 170 -11.10 19.80 7.17
C ALA A 170 -10.24 19.91 5.89
N ASP A 171 -8.93 20.06 6.03
CA ASP A 171 -7.94 20.06 4.96
C ASP A 171 -7.37 18.66 4.65
N HIS A 172 -8.07 17.61 5.08
CA HIS A 172 -7.76 16.19 4.81
C HIS A 172 -6.43 15.69 5.36
N ARG A 173 -5.93 16.30 6.45
CA ARG A 173 -4.72 15.89 7.16
C ARG A 173 -5.05 15.07 8.41
N HIS A 174 -4.06 14.40 8.98
CA HIS A 174 -4.20 13.78 10.28
C HIS A 174 -4.44 14.84 11.38
N ASP A 175 -5.43 14.65 12.22
CA ASP A 175 -5.66 15.44 13.42
C ASP A 175 -4.84 14.87 14.58
N LEU A 176 -3.55 15.24 14.64
CA LEU A 176 -2.65 14.74 15.68
C LEU A 176 -3.10 15.10 17.10
N PRO A 177 -3.62 16.31 17.39
CA PRO A 177 -4.23 16.60 18.68
C PRO A 177 -5.37 15.63 19.05
N ALA A 178 -6.31 15.40 18.15
CA ALA A 178 -7.41 14.46 18.40
C ALA A 178 -6.92 13.01 18.55
N MET A 179 -5.87 12.61 17.82
CA MET A 179 -5.24 11.30 18.00
C MET A 179 -4.59 11.14 19.36
N LEU A 180 -4.00 12.19 19.94
CA LEU A 180 -3.49 12.19 21.33
C LEU A 180 -4.62 12.07 22.34
N GLU A 181 -5.72 12.78 22.14
CA GLU A 181 -6.91 12.71 23.03
C GLU A 181 -7.57 11.33 23.01
N ALA A 182 -7.43 10.58 21.89
CA ALA A 182 -7.96 9.23 21.75
C ALA A 182 -7.13 8.16 22.48
N ILE A 183 -5.97 8.49 23.05
CA ILE A 183 -5.12 7.54 23.77
C ILE A 183 -5.80 7.11 25.07
N THR A 184 -5.86 5.79 25.29
CA THR A 184 -6.35 5.16 26.52
C THR A 184 -5.30 4.23 27.11
N GLU A 185 -5.57 3.63 28.25
CA GLU A 185 -4.70 2.59 28.87
C GLU A 185 -4.56 1.34 27.99
N ARG A 186 -5.48 1.11 27.04
CA ARG A 186 -5.46 -0.02 26.10
C ARG A 186 -4.72 0.28 24.82
N THR A 187 -4.36 1.53 24.56
CA THR A 187 -3.65 1.90 23.34
C THR A 187 -2.25 1.28 23.32
N ARG A 188 -1.92 0.57 22.25
CA ARG A 188 -0.61 -0.06 22.06
C ARG A 188 0.12 0.43 20.81
N VAL A 189 -0.61 0.78 19.76
CA VAL A 189 -0.02 1.20 18.48
C VAL A 189 -0.76 2.41 17.94
N ILE A 190 -0.01 3.35 17.37
CA ILE A 190 -0.53 4.48 16.59
C ILE A 190 0.07 4.42 15.18
N LEU A 191 -0.77 4.57 14.14
CA LEU A 191 -0.33 4.56 12.75
C LEU A 191 -0.40 5.97 12.16
N LEU A 192 0.74 6.48 11.67
CA LEU A 192 0.87 7.74 10.96
C LEU A 192 1.20 7.44 9.49
N CYS A 193 0.26 7.66 8.57
CA CYS A 193 0.45 7.48 7.14
C CYS A 193 0.89 8.81 6.51
N THR A 194 2.11 8.89 6.03
CA THR A 194 2.66 10.15 5.50
C THR A 194 3.60 9.89 4.32
N PRO A 195 3.21 10.34 3.11
CA PRO A 195 1.94 10.95 2.68
C PRO A 195 0.72 10.09 2.95
N ASN A 196 -0.39 10.72 3.38
CA ASN A 196 -1.61 9.97 3.68
C ASN A 196 -2.25 9.40 2.40
N ASN A 197 -2.67 8.18 2.44
CA ASN A 197 -3.46 7.53 1.39
C ASN A 197 -4.89 7.31 1.91
N PRO A 198 -5.94 7.95 1.34
CA PRO A 198 -6.00 8.41 -0.06
C PRO A 198 -5.82 9.91 -0.29
N THR A 199 -5.62 10.74 0.72
CA THR A 199 -5.79 12.19 0.60
C THR A 199 -4.56 12.96 0.11
N GLY A 200 -3.33 12.44 0.34
CA GLY A 200 -2.10 12.96 -0.22
C GLY A 200 -1.21 13.83 0.67
N PRO A 201 -1.72 14.61 1.65
CA PRO A 201 -0.89 15.45 2.50
C PRO A 201 0.14 14.69 3.33
N VAL A 202 1.21 15.39 3.70
CA VAL A 202 2.26 14.91 4.60
C VAL A 202 2.07 15.48 6.01
N LEU A 203 2.69 14.81 6.97
CA LEU A 203 2.97 15.37 8.29
C LEU A 203 4.34 16.04 8.26
N THR A 204 4.48 17.16 8.95
CA THR A 204 5.76 17.86 9.07
C THR A 204 6.62 17.27 10.20
N THR A 205 7.92 17.49 10.11
CA THR A 205 8.88 17.09 11.16
C THR A 205 8.49 17.67 12.52
N ALA A 206 8.15 18.97 12.56
CA ALA A 206 7.79 19.65 13.80
C ALA A 206 6.51 19.08 14.44
N GLU A 207 5.47 18.79 13.63
CA GLU A 207 4.22 18.18 14.10
C GLU A 207 4.46 16.79 14.70
N VAL A 208 5.28 15.97 14.05
CA VAL A 208 5.56 14.61 14.51
C VAL A 208 6.48 14.61 15.74
N GLU A 209 7.46 15.51 15.84
CA GLU A 209 8.29 15.67 17.05
C GLU A 209 7.44 16.08 18.26
N ASP A 210 6.55 17.08 18.13
CA ASP A 210 5.63 17.48 19.21
C ASP A 210 4.70 16.32 19.60
N PHE A 211 4.17 15.61 18.61
CA PHE A 211 3.32 14.44 18.84
C PHE A 211 4.07 13.34 19.63
N LEU A 212 5.27 12.95 19.20
CA LEU A 212 6.07 11.90 19.83
C LEU A 212 6.51 12.28 21.24
N ALA A 213 6.75 13.57 21.50
CA ALA A 213 7.07 14.06 22.86
C ALA A 213 5.93 13.88 23.85
N ARG A 214 4.68 13.75 23.36
CA ARG A 214 3.46 13.62 24.16
C ARG A 214 2.91 12.19 24.22
N VAL A 215 3.28 11.33 23.28
CA VAL A 215 2.86 9.93 23.26
C VAL A 215 3.59 9.15 24.39
N PRO A 216 2.87 8.40 25.25
CA PRO A 216 3.50 7.54 26.26
C PRO A 216 4.50 6.56 25.64
N ALA A 217 5.67 6.42 26.25
CA ALA A 217 6.80 5.65 25.72
C ALA A 217 6.52 4.16 25.48
N HIS A 218 5.47 3.60 26.10
CA HIS A 218 5.07 2.21 25.90
C HIS A 218 4.18 2.00 24.66
N ILE A 219 3.73 3.09 24.03
CA ILE A 219 2.92 3.03 22.81
C ILE A 219 3.85 3.09 21.60
N LEU A 220 3.71 2.12 20.70
CA LEU A 220 4.47 2.07 19.47
C LEU A 220 3.89 3.04 18.44
N VAL A 221 4.72 3.85 17.80
CA VAL A 221 4.30 4.76 16.72
C VAL A 221 4.88 4.27 15.39
N VAL A 222 4.01 3.92 14.47
CA VAL A 222 4.36 3.47 13.13
C VAL A 222 4.26 4.65 12.16
N ILE A 223 5.34 4.99 11.49
CA ILE A 223 5.37 5.97 10.41
C ILE A 223 5.37 5.20 9.08
N ASP A 224 4.23 5.16 8.41
CA ASP A 224 4.06 4.48 7.13
C ASP A 224 4.42 5.43 5.98
N GLU A 225 5.61 5.24 5.45
CA GLU A 225 6.23 6.03 4.38
C GLU A 225 6.15 5.32 3.02
N ALA A 226 5.00 4.73 2.67
CA ALA A 226 4.85 3.99 1.42
C ALA A 226 5.07 4.84 0.14
N TYR A 227 5.09 6.16 0.27
CA TYR A 227 5.24 7.13 -0.84
C TYR A 227 6.41 8.09 -0.66
N VAL A 228 7.35 7.82 0.24
CA VAL A 228 8.44 8.74 0.63
C VAL A 228 9.26 9.23 -0.56
N GLU A 229 9.49 8.41 -1.57
CA GLU A 229 10.30 8.76 -2.73
C GLU A 229 9.66 9.86 -3.61
N PHE A 230 8.33 10.06 -3.52
CA PHE A 230 7.59 11.09 -4.26
C PHE A 230 7.52 12.43 -3.52
N VAL A 231 7.94 12.49 -2.26
CA VAL A 231 7.89 13.70 -1.44
C VAL A 231 8.89 14.72 -1.93
N ARG A 232 8.44 16.00 -2.05
CA ARG A 232 9.28 17.14 -2.39
C ARG A 232 9.15 18.27 -1.38
N ASP A 233 8.26 18.14 -0.40
CA ASP A 233 8.11 19.05 0.71
C ASP A 233 9.30 18.88 1.68
N GLU A 234 10.09 19.92 1.87
CA GLU A 234 11.29 19.89 2.71
C GLU A 234 10.96 19.78 4.20
N ASP A 235 9.79 20.25 4.62
CA ASP A 235 9.30 20.17 6.00
C ASP A 235 8.72 18.80 6.36
N ALA A 236 8.47 17.93 5.34
CA ALA A 236 7.90 16.60 5.56
C ALA A 236 8.76 15.78 6.51
N VAL A 237 8.09 15.06 7.42
CA VAL A 237 8.78 14.20 8.38
C VAL A 237 9.58 13.11 7.65
N LYS A 238 10.78 12.89 8.15
CA LYS A 238 11.66 11.78 7.74
C LYS A 238 11.64 10.71 8.82
N GLY A 239 10.93 9.64 8.57
CA GLY A 239 10.71 8.58 9.57
C GLY A 239 12.01 8.00 10.12
N LEU A 240 13.06 7.88 9.32
CA LEU A 240 14.38 7.41 9.79
C LEU A 240 15.05 8.36 10.80
N GLU A 241 14.79 9.67 10.72
CA GLU A 241 15.27 10.60 11.74
C GLU A 241 14.50 10.39 13.05
N MET A 242 13.19 10.14 12.97
CA MET A 242 12.37 9.84 14.15
C MET A 242 12.77 8.50 14.78
N TYR A 243 13.01 7.46 13.98
CA TYR A 243 13.53 6.17 14.47
C TYR A 243 14.85 6.32 15.22
N ARG A 244 15.77 7.19 14.76
CA ARG A 244 17.04 7.43 15.43
C ARG A 244 16.89 8.16 16.77
N LYS A 245 15.84 8.98 16.93
CA LYS A 245 15.58 9.80 18.13
C LYS A 245 14.68 9.11 19.16
N HIS A 246 13.77 8.24 18.72
CA HIS A 246 12.70 7.68 19.54
C HIS A 246 12.70 6.16 19.52
N ALA A 247 12.83 5.53 20.69
CA ALA A 247 12.91 4.09 20.81
C ALA A 247 11.61 3.34 20.45
N ASN A 248 10.47 4.02 20.45
CA ASN A 248 9.15 3.48 20.17
C ASN A 248 8.66 3.78 18.74
N VAL A 249 9.55 4.17 17.82
CA VAL A 249 9.19 4.43 16.43
C VAL A 249 9.54 3.24 15.53
N VAL A 250 8.59 2.88 14.66
CA VAL A 250 8.77 1.93 13.55
C VAL A 250 8.51 2.66 12.25
N VAL A 251 9.41 2.55 11.30
CA VAL A 251 9.23 3.07 9.92
C VAL A 251 8.82 1.94 9.01
N LEU A 252 7.78 2.12 8.20
CA LEU A 252 7.37 1.18 7.16
C LEU A 252 7.66 1.76 5.77
N ARG A 253 8.23 0.96 4.88
CA ARG A 253 8.46 1.28 3.46
C ARG A 253 8.15 0.10 2.55
N THR A 254 7.98 0.38 1.26
CA THR A 254 7.58 -0.63 0.27
C THR A 254 8.31 -0.45 -1.06
N PHE A 255 8.58 -1.54 -1.74
CA PHE A 255 9.02 -1.53 -3.14
C PHE A 255 7.85 -1.50 -4.15
N SER A 256 6.60 -1.45 -3.66
CA SER A 256 5.41 -1.52 -4.51
C SER A 256 5.13 -0.24 -5.30
N LYS A 257 5.66 0.93 -4.89
CA LYS A 257 5.31 2.23 -5.45
C LYS A 257 6.42 2.78 -6.34
N ALA A 258 7.37 3.51 -5.79
CA ALA A 258 8.49 4.11 -6.54
C ALA A 258 9.27 3.09 -7.37
N HIS A 259 9.58 1.96 -6.79
CA HIS A 259 10.37 0.90 -7.42
C HIS A 259 9.61 0.05 -8.47
N GLY A 260 8.27 0.20 -8.58
CA GLY A 260 7.46 -0.53 -9.57
C GLY A 260 7.33 -2.04 -9.32
N LEU A 261 7.59 -2.53 -8.10
CA LEU A 261 7.61 -3.96 -7.77
C LEU A 261 6.33 -4.43 -7.06
N ALA A 262 5.18 -3.81 -7.33
CA ALA A 262 3.92 -4.10 -6.64
C ALA A 262 3.53 -5.59 -6.65
N ASN A 263 3.78 -6.30 -7.76
CA ASN A 263 3.44 -7.72 -7.91
C ASN A 263 4.39 -8.65 -7.14
N LEU A 264 5.60 -8.23 -6.85
CA LEU A 264 6.60 -9.07 -6.17
C LEU A 264 6.40 -9.12 -4.66
N ARG A 265 5.54 -8.28 -4.10
CA ARG A 265 5.17 -8.30 -2.69
C ARG A 265 6.37 -8.20 -1.76
N VAL A 266 7.16 -7.14 -1.84
CA VAL A 266 8.30 -6.88 -0.95
C VAL A 266 8.22 -5.49 -0.33
N GLY A 267 8.47 -5.41 0.96
CA GLY A 267 8.54 -4.22 1.78
C GLY A 267 9.27 -4.51 3.07
N TYR A 268 9.42 -3.52 3.93
CA TYR A 268 10.20 -3.66 5.14
C TYR A 268 9.79 -2.67 6.23
N SER A 269 10.23 -2.97 7.44
CA SER A 269 10.22 -2.05 8.58
C SER A 269 11.63 -1.80 9.08
N VAL A 270 11.83 -0.61 9.70
CA VAL A 270 13.04 -0.27 10.46
C VAL A 270 12.63 0.11 11.86
N SER A 271 13.24 -0.51 12.87
CA SER A 271 12.92 -0.28 14.27
C SER A 271 14.10 -0.64 15.18
N GLN A 272 14.04 -0.23 16.44
CA GLN A 272 15.05 -0.57 17.42
C GLN A 272 15.13 -2.10 17.67
N PRO A 273 16.27 -2.65 18.11
CA PRO A 273 16.51 -4.09 18.21
C PRO A 273 15.47 -4.88 18.99
N GLU A 274 14.94 -4.34 20.09
CA GLU A 274 13.93 -5.03 20.89
C GLU A 274 12.61 -5.20 20.15
N ILE A 275 12.20 -4.18 19.38
CA ILE A 275 11.01 -4.23 18.53
C ILE A 275 11.27 -5.22 17.38
N THR A 276 12.40 -5.09 16.69
CA THR A 276 12.77 -5.96 15.56
C THR A 276 12.79 -7.43 15.95
N LYS A 277 13.29 -7.76 17.15
CA LYS A 277 13.26 -9.12 17.67
C LYS A 277 11.84 -9.67 17.82
N ALA A 278 10.91 -8.87 18.32
CA ALA A 278 9.50 -9.25 18.42
C ALA A 278 8.87 -9.45 17.04
N LEU A 279 9.14 -8.52 16.08
CA LEU A 279 8.64 -8.63 14.71
C LEU A 279 9.11 -9.91 14.00
N ARG A 280 10.40 -10.27 14.15
CA ARG A 280 10.94 -11.52 13.60
C ARG A 280 10.30 -12.77 14.19
N THR A 281 9.88 -12.72 15.45
CA THR A 281 9.21 -13.86 16.10
C THR A 281 7.86 -14.19 15.49
N VAL A 282 7.13 -13.18 15.04
CA VAL A 282 5.79 -13.34 14.42
C VAL A 282 5.82 -13.29 12.89
N ALA A 283 6.99 -13.08 12.30
CA ALA A 283 7.14 -13.04 10.84
C ALA A 283 6.75 -14.38 10.21
N THR A 284 5.97 -14.32 9.14
CA THR A 284 5.66 -15.52 8.35
C THR A 284 6.96 -16.04 7.71
N PRO A 285 7.37 -17.28 8.00
CA PRO A 285 8.57 -17.85 7.39
C PRO A 285 8.49 -17.84 5.86
N PHE A 286 9.60 -17.50 5.19
CA PHE A 286 9.69 -17.51 3.72
C PHE A 286 8.71 -16.58 3.00
N ALA A 287 8.23 -15.52 3.65
CA ALA A 287 7.22 -14.61 3.10
C ALA A 287 7.70 -13.81 1.88
N VAL A 288 9.00 -13.52 1.80
CA VAL A 288 9.63 -12.84 0.67
C VAL A 288 10.35 -13.88 -0.18
N SER A 289 9.96 -14.00 -1.45
CA SER A 289 10.59 -14.95 -2.37
C SER A 289 11.99 -14.48 -2.79
N THR A 290 12.88 -15.41 -3.19
CA THR A 290 14.20 -15.06 -3.75
C THR A 290 14.07 -14.09 -4.92
N VAL A 291 13.06 -14.27 -5.78
CA VAL A 291 12.82 -13.36 -6.92
C VAL A 291 12.49 -11.94 -6.44
N ALA A 292 11.69 -11.80 -5.40
CA ALA A 292 11.33 -10.50 -4.82
C ALA A 292 12.52 -9.84 -4.12
N GLU A 293 13.30 -10.63 -3.36
CA GLU A 293 14.52 -10.17 -2.69
C GLU A 293 15.54 -9.64 -3.68
N GLU A 294 15.89 -10.43 -4.69
CA GLU A 294 16.88 -10.07 -5.71
C GLU A 294 16.43 -8.89 -6.58
N ALA A 295 15.14 -8.82 -6.90
CA ALA A 295 14.58 -7.66 -7.60
C ALA A 295 14.68 -6.38 -6.77
N ALA A 296 14.43 -6.47 -5.45
CA ALA A 296 14.54 -5.33 -4.54
C ALA A 296 16.01 -4.88 -4.39
N ILE A 297 16.95 -5.82 -4.25
CA ILE A 297 18.39 -5.53 -4.23
C ILE A 297 18.81 -4.83 -5.53
N ALA A 298 18.47 -5.39 -6.70
CA ALA A 298 18.77 -4.78 -7.98
C ALA A 298 18.16 -3.38 -8.13
N SER A 299 16.96 -3.17 -7.57
CA SER A 299 16.31 -1.85 -7.59
C SER A 299 17.06 -0.81 -6.73
N LEU A 300 17.71 -1.23 -5.64
CA LEU A 300 18.58 -0.36 -4.85
C LEU A 300 19.91 -0.10 -5.56
N GLU A 301 20.47 -1.09 -6.27
CA GLU A 301 21.68 -0.93 -7.08
C GLU A 301 21.48 0.04 -8.26
N HIS A 302 20.26 0.17 -8.77
CA HIS A 302 19.86 1.07 -9.86
C HIS A 302 18.96 2.23 -9.36
N LEU A 303 19.19 2.70 -8.13
CA LEU A 303 18.31 3.67 -7.49
C LEU A 303 18.20 4.99 -8.27
N ASP A 304 19.28 5.45 -8.86
CA ASP A 304 19.29 6.70 -9.65
C ASP A 304 18.28 6.63 -10.81
N GLU A 305 18.26 5.51 -11.56
CA GLU A 305 17.29 5.29 -12.63
C GLU A 305 15.85 5.19 -12.12
N VAL A 306 15.65 4.62 -10.92
CA VAL A 306 14.34 4.59 -10.26
C VAL A 306 13.89 6.00 -9.90
N LEU A 307 14.77 6.82 -9.33
CA LEU A 307 14.48 8.19 -8.92
C LEU A 307 14.25 9.14 -10.12
N GLU A 308 14.91 8.92 -11.24
CA GLU A 308 14.58 9.62 -12.51
C GLU A 308 13.12 9.35 -12.93
N ARG A 309 12.66 8.11 -12.83
CA ARG A 309 11.24 7.76 -13.12
C ARG A 309 10.28 8.33 -12.09
N VAL A 310 10.66 8.32 -10.82
CA VAL A 310 9.90 8.99 -9.75
C VAL A 310 9.74 10.47 -10.06
N GLN A 311 10.81 11.16 -10.55
CA GLN A 311 10.74 12.56 -10.90
C GLN A 311 9.74 12.83 -12.03
N ILE A 312 9.67 11.98 -13.07
CA ILE A 312 8.65 12.10 -14.11
C ILE A 312 7.23 12.03 -13.54
N VAL A 313 6.99 11.11 -12.58
CA VAL A 313 5.67 11.02 -11.91
C VAL A 313 5.38 12.24 -11.05
N VAL A 314 6.39 12.78 -10.38
CA VAL A 314 6.27 14.02 -9.59
C VAL A 314 5.92 15.20 -10.50
N ASP A 315 6.64 15.40 -11.61
CA ASP A 315 6.39 16.47 -12.56
C ASP A 315 4.95 16.37 -13.14
N GLU A 316 4.52 15.16 -13.47
CA GLU A 316 3.14 14.91 -13.92
C GLU A 316 2.10 15.18 -12.82
N ARG A 317 2.39 14.83 -11.56
CA ARG A 317 1.51 15.17 -10.43
C ARG A 317 1.33 16.69 -10.31
N GLU A 318 2.42 17.44 -10.35
CA GLU A 318 2.40 18.91 -10.26
C GLU A 318 1.61 19.50 -11.45
N ARG A 319 1.84 19.00 -12.68
CA ARG A 319 1.10 19.42 -13.87
C ARG A 319 -0.39 19.16 -13.74
N VAL A 320 -0.76 17.95 -13.28
CA VAL A 320 -2.17 17.56 -13.08
C VAL A 320 -2.82 18.40 -11.99
N ALA A 321 -2.16 18.60 -10.87
CA ALA A 321 -2.67 19.41 -9.77
C ALA A 321 -2.90 20.88 -10.19
N ALA A 322 -1.93 21.47 -10.92
CA ALA A 322 -2.07 22.82 -11.46
C ALA A 322 -3.24 22.95 -12.43
N ALA A 323 -3.39 22.02 -13.37
CA ALA A 323 -4.48 22.02 -14.35
C ALA A 323 -5.86 21.84 -13.70
N LEU A 324 -5.95 21.06 -12.61
CA LEU A 324 -7.18 20.92 -11.82
C LEU A 324 -7.51 22.20 -11.08
N ALA A 325 -6.52 22.85 -10.47
CA ALA A 325 -6.71 24.14 -9.78
C ALA A 325 -7.17 25.24 -10.76
N GLU A 326 -6.56 25.32 -11.94
CA GLU A 326 -6.98 26.24 -13.02
C GLU A 326 -8.43 25.98 -13.49
N ALA A 327 -8.86 24.72 -13.47
CA ALA A 327 -10.24 24.35 -13.79
C ALA A 327 -11.23 24.65 -12.65
N GLY A 328 -10.76 25.08 -11.48
CA GLY A 328 -11.60 25.44 -10.32
C GLY A 328 -11.78 24.34 -9.28
N TRP A 329 -10.96 23.28 -9.31
CA TRP A 329 -10.94 22.28 -8.25
C TRP A 329 -10.16 22.77 -7.03
N ASP A 330 -10.75 22.59 -5.85
CA ASP A 330 -10.07 22.76 -4.56
C ASP A 330 -9.65 21.40 -4.03
N LEU A 331 -8.34 21.12 -4.03
CA LEU A 331 -7.76 19.82 -3.71
C LEU A 331 -6.74 19.94 -2.58
N PRO A 332 -6.67 18.94 -1.68
CA PRO A 332 -5.56 18.88 -0.75
C PRO A 332 -4.23 18.67 -1.50
N SER A 333 -3.17 19.29 -1.00
CA SER A 333 -1.81 19.11 -1.56
C SER A 333 -1.37 17.66 -1.42
N SER A 334 -1.00 17.02 -2.52
CA SER A 334 -0.52 15.63 -2.51
C SER A 334 0.99 15.56 -2.69
N GLN A 335 1.65 14.81 -1.83
CA GLN A 335 3.07 14.44 -1.94
C GLN A 335 3.27 12.96 -2.31
N ALA A 336 2.18 12.27 -2.72
CA ALA A 336 2.20 10.88 -3.18
C ALA A 336 2.17 10.78 -4.73
N ASN A 337 1.96 9.60 -5.29
CA ASN A 337 1.79 9.38 -6.73
C ASN A 337 0.30 9.38 -7.16
N PHE A 338 -0.51 10.19 -6.54
CA PHE A 338 -1.94 10.34 -6.83
C PHE A 338 -2.45 11.72 -6.40
N VAL A 339 -3.65 12.07 -6.86
CA VAL A 339 -4.44 13.20 -6.38
C VAL A 339 -5.74 12.72 -5.76
N TRP A 340 -6.30 13.52 -4.84
CA TRP A 340 -7.57 13.25 -4.18
C TRP A 340 -8.61 14.31 -4.54
N LEU A 341 -9.77 13.88 -5.02
CA LEU A 341 -10.92 14.73 -5.31
C LEU A 341 -11.97 14.53 -4.21
N PRO A 342 -12.17 15.49 -3.31
CA PRO A 342 -13.17 15.41 -2.24
C PRO A 342 -14.57 15.69 -2.81
N LEU A 343 -15.25 14.70 -3.30
CA LEU A 343 -16.49 14.82 -4.07
C LEU A 343 -17.77 14.58 -3.26
N GLY A 344 -17.67 14.01 -2.04
CA GLY A 344 -18.84 13.67 -1.24
C GLY A 344 -19.81 12.78 -2.04
N GLU A 345 -21.09 13.13 -2.04
CA GLU A 345 -22.15 12.39 -2.74
C GLU A 345 -21.93 12.26 -4.27
N ARG A 346 -21.10 13.14 -4.88
CA ARG A 346 -20.79 13.10 -6.32
C ARG A 346 -19.72 12.06 -6.69
N THR A 347 -19.15 11.34 -5.70
CA THR A 347 -18.06 10.36 -5.88
C THR A 347 -18.38 9.30 -6.93
N GLN A 348 -19.57 8.69 -6.84
CA GLN A 348 -19.97 7.63 -7.75
C GLN A 348 -20.16 8.15 -9.19
N ALA A 349 -20.78 9.31 -9.33
CA ALA A 349 -21.02 9.93 -10.65
C ALA A 349 -19.68 10.24 -11.35
N PHE A 350 -18.68 10.73 -10.63
CA PHE A 350 -17.34 10.95 -11.19
C PHE A 350 -16.66 9.64 -11.63
N ALA A 351 -16.75 8.61 -10.81
CA ALA A 351 -16.18 7.31 -11.16
C ALA A 351 -16.80 6.70 -12.41
N GLU A 352 -18.12 6.88 -12.61
CA GLU A 352 -18.84 6.47 -13.81
C GLU A 352 -18.43 7.29 -15.06
N ALA A 353 -18.27 8.61 -14.91
CA ALA A 353 -17.78 9.49 -15.97
C ALA A 353 -16.35 9.08 -16.39
N ALA A 354 -15.45 8.79 -15.45
CA ALA A 354 -14.11 8.29 -15.73
C ALA A 354 -14.17 6.93 -16.46
N GLN A 355 -15.01 6.01 -15.98
CA GLN A 355 -15.18 4.68 -16.59
C GLN A 355 -15.70 4.78 -18.04
N ALA A 356 -16.61 5.71 -18.36
CA ALA A 356 -17.09 5.97 -19.70
C ALA A 356 -15.98 6.43 -20.67
N ARG A 357 -14.87 6.95 -20.13
CA ARG A 357 -13.66 7.35 -20.86
C ARG A 357 -12.53 6.31 -20.73
N ALA A 358 -12.85 5.05 -20.40
CA ALA A 358 -11.92 3.93 -20.22
C ALA A 358 -10.83 4.18 -19.15
N LEU A 359 -11.15 4.98 -18.12
CA LEU A 359 -10.30 5.20 -16.96
C LEU A 359 -10.86 4.48 -15.72
N SER A 360 -10.05 3.69 -15.04
CA SER A 360 -10.41 3.11 -13.74
C SER A 360 -9.80 3.95 -12.63
N VAL A 361 -10.62 4.60 -11.83
CA VAL A 361 -10.22 5.40 -10.66
C VAL A 361 -10.67 4.73 -9.36
N ARG A 362 -10.18 5.18 -8.19
CA ARG A 362 -10.57 4.61 -6.91
C ARG A 362 -11.59 5.49 -6.22
N ALA A 363 -12.86 5.10 -6.27
CA ALA A 363 -13.93 5.74 -5.52
C ALA A 363 -13.96 5.23 -4.07
N PHE A 364 -14.16 6.15 -3.14
CA PHE A 364 -14.44 5.92 -1.72
C PHE A 364 -15.82 6.51 -1.46
N ALA A 365 -16.80 5.64 -1.28
CA ALA A 365 -18.22 6.02 -1.25
C ALA A 365 -18.46 7.24 -0.34
N ASP A 366 -19.20 8.21 -0.89
CA ASP A 366 -19.63 9.46 -0.24
C ASP A 366 -18.49 10.33 0.33
N GLU A 367 -17.22 10.05 -0.02
CA GLU A 367 -16.06 10.80 0.44
C GLU A 367 -15.31 11.46 -0.72
N GLY A 368 -14.92 10.69 -1.73
CA GLY A 368 -14.17 11.23 -2.85
C GLY A 368 -13.54 10.16 -3.75
N VAL A 369 -12.74 10.63 -4.69
CA VAL A 369 -12.06 9.79 -5.66
C VAL A 369 -10.55 10.02 -5.60
N ARG A 370 -9.78 8.94 -5.44
CA ARG A 370 -8.33 8.96 -5.61
C ARG A 370 -7.98 8.55 -7.03
N VAL A 371 -7.15 9.36 -7.68
CA VAL A 371 -6.68 9.13 -9.05
C VAL A 371 -5.16 9.01 -9.02
N SER A 372 -4.63 7.84 -9.37
CA SER A 372 -3.19 7.63 -9.51
C SER A 372 -2.65 8.45 -10.69
N ILE A 373 -1.44 8.98 -10.55
CA ILE A 373 -0.73 9.57 -11.68
C ILE A 373 -0.24 8.43 -12.56
N GLY A 374 -0.74 8.41 -13.78
CA GLY A 374 -0.44 7.41 -14.80
C GLY A 374 0.45 7.96 -15.91
N GLU A 375 0.37 7.32 -17.07
CA GLU A 375 0.97 7.80 -18.31
C GLU A 375 0.34 9.15 -18.71
N GLN A 376 1.09 9.98 -19.41
CA GLN A 376 0.65 11.34 -19.78
C GLN A 376 -0.72 11.34 -20.50
N GLU A 377 -0.94 10.40 -21.44
CA GLU A 377 -2.24 10.29 -22.13
C GLU A 377 -3.40 9.95 -21.18
N ALA A 378 -3.13 9.09 -20.16
CA ALA A 378 -4.12 8.77 -19.14
C ALA A 378 -4.46 9.99 -18.28
N ASN A 379 -3.43 10.77 -17.91
CA ASN A 379 -3.57 12.00 -17.13
C ASN A 379 -4.32 13.09 -17.93
N ASP A 380 -4.02 13.26 -19.22
CA ASP A 380 -4.71 14.22 -20.09
C ASP A 380 -6.20 13.88 -20.21
N ARG A 381 -6.53 12.61 -20.43
CA ARG A 381 -7.92 12.13 -20.47
C ARG A 381 -8.64 12.29 -19.14
N PHE A 382 -7.94 12.06 -18.02
CA PHE A 382 -8.48 12.34 -16.69
C PHE A 382 -8.81 13.83 -16.51
N LEU A 383 -7.93 14.74 -16.95
CA LEU A 383 -8.15 16.18 -16.91
C LEU A 383 -9.34 16.62 -17.77
N GLU A 384 -9.59 15.98 -18.94
CA GLU A 384 -10.81 16.22 -19.73
C GLU A 384 -12.06 15.83 -18.92
N VAL A 385 -12.08 14.62 -18.33
CA VAL A 385 -13.21 14.17 -17.48
C VAL A 385 -13.44 15.14 -16.32
N ALA A 386 -12.38 15.60 -15.68
CA ALA A 386 -12.48 16.50 -14.52
C ALA A 386 -13.04 17.88 -14.91
N ARG A 387 -12.69 18.43 -16.08
CA ARG A 387 -13.25 19.68 -16.59
C ARG A 387 -14.75 19.53 -16.94
N ASP A 388 -15.08 18.48 -17.70
CA ASP A 388 -16.46 18.21 -18.12
C ASP A 388 -17.40 18.01 -16.91
N PHE A 389 -16.87 17.49 -15.79
CA PHE A 389 -17.63 17.19 -14.59
C PHE A 389 -18.00 18.44 -13.75
N LEU A 390 -17.33 19.56 -13.95
CA LEU A 390 -17.65 20.84 -13.30
C LEU A 390 -18.68 21.67 -14.05
N THR A 391 -18.87 21.40 -15.34
CA THR A 391 -19.85 22.08 -16.20
C THR A 391 -21.21 21.39 -16.19
#